data_ac943c14bc73cf815fca296def5f6e0a
#
_entry.id   ac943c14bc73cf815fca296def5f6e0a
#
_cell.length_a   1.000
_cell.length_b   1.000
_cell.length_c   1.000
_cell.angle_alpha   90.00
_cell.angle_beta   90.00
_cell.angle_gamma   90.00
#
_symmetry.space_group_name_H-M   'P 1'
#
loop_
_entity.id
_entity.type
_entity.pdbx_description
1 polymer ?
#
loop_
_entity_poly.entity_id
_entity_poly.type
_entity_poly.pdbx_seq_one_letter_code
_entity_poly.pdbx_strand_id
1 'polypeptide(L)'
;MKILIVDDDKDIVQLLEIYVRNEGYDPITAYNGKEALTKLNTNPDISLVILDIMMPEMDGMEVIKQVRKDSSIPILVVSAKTTDMDKIQGLITGADDYVTKPFNPLEVMARVKSLLR
;
A
#
# COMPACT_ATOMS: atom_id res chain seq x y z
N MET A 1 7.06 12.27 7.17
CA MET A 1 6.09 11.16 7.24
C MET A 1 6.67 9.93 6.57
N LYS A 2 6.49 8.77 7.17
CA LYS A 2 6.96 7.50 6.62
C LYS A 2 5.84 6.79 5.87
N ILE A 3 6.15 6.28 4.68
CA ILE A 3 5.20 5.57 3.84
C ILE A 3 5.76 4.17 3.56
N LEU A 4 4.99 3.15 3.89
CA LEU A 4 5.35 1.77 3.61
C LEU A 4 4.88 1.40 2.21
N ILE A 5 5.78 0.88 1.39
CA ILE A 5 5.50 0.42 0.03
C ILE A 5 5.65 -1.10 0.01
N VAL A 6 4.57 -1.80 -0.33
CA VAL A 6 4.52 -3.27 -0.31
C VAL A 6 4.13 -3.80 -1.68
N ASP A 7 5.05 -4.48 -2.34
CA ASP A 7 4.83 -5.14 -3.63
C ASP A 7 5.94 -6.17 -3.84
N ASP A 8 5.64 -7.30 -4.41
CA ASP A 8 6.66 -8.31 -4.73
C ASP A 8 7.45 -7.98 -5.99
N ASP A 9 6.98 -7.02 -6.78
CA ASP A 9 7.70 -6.51 -7.95
C ASP A 9 8.66 -5.41 -7.51
N LYS A 10 9.96 -5.72 -7.51
CA LYS A 10 11.01 -4.79 -7.07
C LYS A 10 11.08 -3.53 -7.92
N ASP A 11 10.75 -3.61 -9.20
CA ASP A 11 10.78 -2.44 -10.08
C ASP A 11 9.68 -1.46 -9.72
N ILE A 12 8.50 -1.95 -9.35
CA ILE A 12 7.40 -1.09 -8.88
C ILE A 12 7.76 -0.44 -7.55
N VAL A 13 8.32 -1.20 -6.62
CA VAL A 13 8.78 -0.65 -5.33
C VAL A 13 9.78 0.47 -5.55
N GLN A 14 10.77 0.24 -6.41
CA GLN A 14 11.81 1.21 -6.71
C GLN A 14 11.25 2.48 -7.34
N LEU A 15 10.32 2.32 -8.29
CA LEU A 15 9.63 3.44 -8.91
C LEU A 15 8.87 4.28 -7.88
N LEU A 16 8.08 3.64 -7.03
CA LEU A 16 7.31 4.34 -6.01
C LEU A 16 8.21 4.99 -4.94
N GLU A 17 9.33 4.37 -4.59
CA GLU A 17 10.30 4.99 -3.69
C GLU A 17 10.76 6.36 -4.21
N ILE A 18 11.07 6.45 -5.49
CA ILE A 18 11.54 7.69 -6.11
C ILE A 18 10.48 8.78 -5.97
N TYR A 19 9.23 8.46 -6.28
CA TYR A 19 8.13 9.44 -6.22
C TYR A 19 7.80 9.84 -4.80
N VAL A 20 7.83 8.88 -3.87
CA VAL A 20 7.60 9.16 -2.44
C VAL A 20 8.67 10.10 -1.90
N ARG A 21 9.94 9.86 -2.22
CA ARG A 21 11.04 10.76 -1.81
C ARG A 21 10.91 12.15 -2.41
N ASN A 22 10.52 12.23 -3.67
CA ASN A 22 10.36 13.51 -4.34
C ASN A 22 9.27 14.37 -3.70
N GLU A 23 8.30 13.76 -3.04
CA GLU A 23 7.25 14.47 -2.31
C GLU A 23 7.66 14.82 -0.87
N GLY A 24 8.86 14.47 -0.47
CA GLY A 24 9.36 14.76 0.88
C GLY A 24 9.01 13.73 1.93
N TYR A 25 8.50 12.57 1.54
CA TYR A 25 8.18 11.47 2.46
C TYR A 25 9.36 10.47 2.53
N ASP A 26 9.41 9.70 3.60
CA ASP A 26 10.43 8.67 3.81
C ASP A 26 9.86 7.30 3.44
N PRO A 27 10.33 6.65 2.37
CA PRO A 27 9.84 5.34 2.01
C PRO A 27 10.45 4.23 2.87
N ILE A 28 9.61 3.29 3.27
CA ILE A 28 10.00 2.01 3.86
C ILE A 28 9.45 0.95 2.92
N THR A 29 10.20 -0.09 2.64
CA THR A 29 9.83 -1.08 1.64
C THR A 29 9.64 -2.47 2.23
N ALA A 30 8.72 -3.23 1.65
CA ALA A 30 8.51 -4.64 1.96
C ALA A 30 8.09 -5.35 0.66
N TYR A 31 8.50 -6.61 0.52
CA TYR A 31 8.29 -7.35 -0.72
C TYR A 31 7.29 -8.49 -0.57
N ASN A 32 6.69 -8.64 0.59
CA ASN A 32 5.64 -9.62 0.86
C ASN A 32 4.85 -9.21 2.11
N GLY A 33 3.76 -9.94 2.38
CA GLY A 33 2.87 -9.62 3.49
C GLY A 33 3.51 -9.75 4.86
N LYS A 34 4.37 -10.74 5.06
CA LYS A 34 5.06 -10.94 6.34
C LYS A 34 6.01 -9.79 6.63
N GLU A 35 6.80 -9.38 5.63
CA GLU A 35 7.67 -8.22 5.76
C GLU A 35 6.88 -6.96 6.06
N ALA A 36 5.73 -6.78 5.40
CA ALA A 36 4.87 -5.62 5.64
C ALA A 36 4.43 -5.55 7.10
N LEU A 37 3.93 -6.65 7.66
CA LEU A 37 3.50 -6.71 9.06
C LEU A 37 4.67 -6.46 10.01
N THR A 38 5.83 -7.03 9.73
CA THR A 38 7.04 -6.79 10.52
C THR A 38 7.44 -5.31 10.50
N LYS A 39 7.43 -4.69 9.33
CA LYS A 39 7.77 -3.26 9.20
C LYS A 39 6.79 -2.37 9.95
N LEU A 40 5.50 -2.69 9.90
CA LEU A 40 4.47 -1.94 10.63
C LEU A 40 4.67 -2.07 12.15
N ASN A 41 5.03 -3.24 12.64
CA ASN A 41 5.27 -3.46 14.07
C ASN A 41 6.54 -2.75 14.56
N THR A 42 7.59 -2.72 13.73
CA THR A 42 8.87 -2.12 14.11
C THR A 42 8.96 -0.62 13.82
N ASN A 43 8.03 -0.09 13.05
CA ASN A 43 7.95 1.34 12.70
C ASN A 43 6.55 1.86 12.96
N PRO A 44 6.18 2.10 14.23
CA PRO A 44 4.82 2.55 14.57
C PRO A 44 4.49 3.94 14.05
N ASP A 45 5.46 4.67 13.55
CA ASP A 45 5.32 6.01 12.98
C ASP A 45 5.05 6.01 11.48
N ILE A 46 4.84 4.86 10.86
CA ILE A 46 4.38 4.79 9.46
C ILE A 46 3.00 5.44 9.36
N SER A 47 2.85 6.36 8.40
CA SER A 47 1.63 7.17 8.25
C SER A 47 0.67 6.63 7.21
N LEU A 48 1.12 5.80 6.28
CA LEU A 48 0.31 5.27 5.19
C LEU A 48 0.98 4.03 4.59
N VAL A 49 0.17 3.12 4.08
CA VAL A 49 0.65 1.92 3.37
C VAL A 49 0.17 1.94 1.93
N ILE A 50 1.10 1.78 0.98
CA ILE A 50 0.79 1.47 -0.42
C ILE A 50 0.96 -0.03 -0.57
N LEU A 51 -0.09 -0.74 -0.95
CA LEU A 51 -0.14 -2.20 -0.85
C LEU A 51 -0.66 -2.85 -2.13
N ASP A 52 0.13 -3.76 -2.69
CA ASP A 52 -0.36 -4.69 -3.71
C ASP A 52 -1.06 -5.87 -3.02
N ILE A 53 -2.22 -6.28 -3.53
CA ILE A 53 -2.94 -7.43 -2.98
C ILE A 53 -2.61 -8.74 -3.69
N MET A 54 -2.03 -8.69 -4.90
CA MET A 54 -1.65 -9.89 -5.65
C MET A 54 -0.21 -10.28 -5.34
N MET A 55 0.02 -10.89 -4.19
CA MET A 55 1.34 -11.34 -3.77
C MET A 55 1.32 -12.83 -3.42
N PRO A 56 2.45 -13.56 -3.62
CA PRO A 56 2.53 -14.96 -3.19
C PRO A 56 2.48 -15.09 -1.68
N GLU A 57 2.10 -16.27 -1.19
CA GLU A 57 1.97 -16.64 0.22
C GLU A 57 0.86 -15.90 0.94
N MET A 58 1.16 -14.75 1.55
CA MET A 58 0.15 -13.91 2.19
C MET A 58 -0.23 -12.79 1.24
N ASP A 59 -1.47 -12.81 0.72
CA ASP A 59 -1.93 -11.73 -0.17
C ASP A 59 -2.25 -10.46 0.63
N GLY A 60 -2.42 -9.36 -0.11
CA GLY A 60 -2.66 -8.06 0.50
C GLY A 60 -3.97 -7.96 1.27
N MET A 61 -4.98 -8.74 0.90
CA MET A 61 -6.26 -8.77 1.65
C MET A 61 -6.03 -9.27 3.07
N GLU A 62 -5.20 -10.30 3.24
CA GLU A 62 -4.84 -10.80 4.56
C GLU A 62 -4.07 -9.77 5.36
N VAL A 63 -3.15 -9.04 4.72
CA VAL A 63 -2.44 -7.93 5.36
C VAL A 63 -3.42 -6.88 5.88
N ILE A 64 -4.40 -6.48 5.06
CA ILE A 64 -5.42 -5.51 5.47
C ILE A 64 -6.20 -6.01 6.68
N LYS A 65 -6.62 -7.26 6.67
CA LYS A 65 -7.35 -7.86 7.80
C LYS A 65 -6.54 -7.81 9.08
N GLN A 66 -5.26 -8.18 9.01
CA GLN A 66 -4.38 -8.16 10.17
C GLN A 66 -4.18 -6.73 10.70
N VAL A 67 -3.94 -5.78 9.82
CA VAL A 67 -3.74 -4.38 10.18
C VAL A 67 -5.00 -3.80 10.83
N ARG A 68 -6.16 -4.09 10.28
CA ARG A 68 -7.44 -3.52 10.76
C ARG A 68 -7.90 -4.05 12.11
N LYS A 69 -7.26 -5.08 12.66
CA LYS A 69 -7.56 -5.55 14.02
C LYS A 69 -7.30 -4.47 15.06
N ASP A 70 -6.29 -3.63 14.87
CA ASP A 70 -5.87 -2.65 15.87
C ASP A 70 -5.37 -1.33 15.28
N SER A 71 -5.56 -1.07 13.99
CA SER A 71 -5.08 0.16 13.36
C SER A 71 -6.04 0.68 12.30
N SER A 72 -6.17 2.00 12.24
CA SER A 72 -6.91 2.70 11.18
C SER A 72 -5.98 3.41 10.20
N ILE A 73 -4.73 3.01 10.12
CA ILE A 73 -3.75 3.59 9.21
C ILE A 73 -4.28 3.62 7.77
N PRO A 74 -4.13 4.72 7.02
CA PRO A 74 -4.55 4.77 5.62
C PRO A 74 -3.88 3.69 4.78
N ILE A 75 -4.66 2.97 3.98
CA ILE A 75 -4.17 1.95 3.06
C ILE A 75 -4.65 2.27 1.64
N LEU A 76 -3.68 2.47 0.75
CA LEU A 76 -3.91 2.64 -0.68
C LEU A 76 -3.52 1.34 -1.39
N VAL A 77 -4.49 0.66 -1.98
CA VAL A 77 -4.22 -0.56 -2.76
C VAL A 77 -3.82 -0.17 -4.18
N VAL A 78 -2.74 -0.77 -4.68
CA VAL A 78 -2.29 -0.62 -6.07
C VAL A 78 -2.13 -2.02 -6.64
N SER A 79 -3.05 -2.45 -7.50
CA SER A 79 -3.09 -3.85 -7.92
C SER A 79 -3.53 -4.04 -9.37
N ALA A 80 -3.12 -5.16 -9.96
CA ALA A 80 -3.56 -5.58 -11.29
C ALA A 80 -4.99 -6.14 -11.31
N LYS A 81 -5.61 -6.39 -10.15
CA LYS A 81 -7.02 -6.78 -10.09
C LYS A 81 -7.88 -5.60 -10.50
N THR A 82 -8.56 -5.72 -11.63
CA THR A 82 -9.21 -4.59 -12.31
C THR A 82 -10.72 -4.65 -12.30
N THR A 83 -11.33 -5.76 -11.86
CA THR A 83 -12.79 -5.86 -11.85
C THR A 83 -13.39 -4.98 -10.75
N ASP A 84 -14.62 -4.50 -10.97
CA ASP A 84 -15.33 -3.72 -9.96
C ASP A 84 -15.53 -4.53 -8.68
N MET A 85 -15.77 -5.83 -8.80
CA MET A 85 -15.93 -6.70 -7.63
C MET A 85 -14.65 -6.78 -6.80
N ASP A 86 -13.47 -6.85 -7.44
CA ASP A 86 -12.19 -6.86 -6.73
C ASP A 86 -11.97 -5.56 -5.96
N LYS A 87 -12.30 -4.43 -6.58
CA LYS A 87 -12.18 -3.11 -5.95
C LYS A 87 -13.12 -2.98 -4.75
N ILE A 88 -14.37 -3.39 -4.92
CA ILE A 88 -15.37 -3.34 -3.86
C ILE A 88 -14.92 -4.21 -2.69
N GLN A 89 -14.43 -5.41 -2.95
CA GLN A 89 -13.97 -6.32 -1.91
C GLN A 89 -12.77 -5.73 -1.14
N GLY A 90 -11.83 -5.08 -1.84
CA GLY A 90 -10.71 -4.40 -1.20
C GLY A 90 -11.15 -3.31 -0.25
N LEU A 91 -12.08 -2.46 -0.69
CA LEU A 91 -12.62 -1.36 0.12
C LEU A 91 -13.42 -1.89 1.32
N ILE A 92 -14.24 -2.92 1.12
CA ILE A 92 -15.01 -3.56 2.21
C ILE A 92 -14.08 -4.18 3.24
N THR A 93 -12.97 -4.79 2.81
CA THR A 93 -11.98 -5.39 3.71
C THR A 93 -11.26 -4.34 4.55
N GLY A 94 -11.19 -3.10 4.07
CA GLY A 94 -10.66 -1.99 4.86
C GLY A 94 -9.63 -1.11 4.17
N ALA A 95 -9.48 -1.20 2.84
CA ALA A 95 -8.68 -0.25 2.09
C ALA A 95 -9.40 1.10 1.99
N ASP A 96 -8.63 2.18 1.97
CA ASP A 96 -9.20 3.53 1.88
C ASP A 96 -9.34 4.00 0.43
N ASP A 97 -8.53 3.46 -0.47
CA ASP A 97 -8.59 3.79 -1.90
C ASP A 97 -7.96 2.66 -2.72
N TYR A 98 -8.15 2.69 -4.03
CA TYR A 98 -7.74 1.61 -4.92
C TYR A 98 -7.31 2.17 -6.27
N VAL A 99 -6.09 1.85 -6.69
CA VAL A 99 -5.55 2.21 -8.02
C VAL A 99 -5.22 0.93 -8.78
N THR A 100 -5.62 0.85 -10.04
CA THR A 100 -5.34 -0.32 -10.88
C THR A 100 -4.03 -0.19 -11.65
N LYS A 101 -3.30 -1.30 -11.78
CA LYS A 101 -2.12 -1.37 -12.66
C LYS A 101 -2.56 -1.61 -14.11
N PRO A 102 -1.88 -1.05 -15.12
CA PRO A 102 -0.78 -0.10 -14.98
C PRO A 102 -1.24 1.27 -14.48
N PHE A 103 -0.46 1.89 -13.62
CA PHE A 103 -0.83 3.16 -13.00
C PHE A 103 0.11 4.28 -13.44
N ASN A 104 -0.39 5.51 -13.32
CA ASN A 104 0.44 6.70 -13.41
C ASN A 104 0.97 7.03 -12.01
N PRO A 105 2.30 7.09 -11.80
CA PRO A 105 2.86 7.39 -10.47
C PRO A 105 2.35 8.72 -9.89
N LEU A 106 2.06 9.70 -10.73
CA LEU A 106 1.50 10.98 -10.27
C LEU A 106 0.11 10.82 -9.71
N GLU A 107 -0.71 9.92 -10.27
CA GLU A 107 -2.02 9.59 -9.72
C GLU A 107 -1.89 8.94 -8.36
N VAL A 108 -0.97 7.99 -8.21
CA VAL A 108 -0.71 7.35 -6.92
C VAL A 108 -0.34 8.40 -5.88
N MET A 109 0.55 9.32 -6.20
CA MET A 109 0.97 10.37 -5.27
C MET A 109 -0.15 11.35 -4.93
N ALA A 110 -1.03 11.67 -5.88
CA ALA A 110 -2.19 12.50 -5.61
C ALA A 110 -3.12 11.84 -4.58
N ARG A 111 -3.34 10.54 -4.68
CA ARG A 111 -4.16 9.79 -3.73
C ARG A 111 -3.48 9.66 -2.36
N VAL A 112 -2.16 9.47 -2.33
CA VAL A 112 -1.39 9.48 -1.08
C VAL A 112 -1.59 10.81 -0.35
N LYS A 113 -1.44 11.93 -1.05
CA LYS A 113 -1.65 13.25 -0.46
C LYS A 113 -3.06 13.43 0.06
N SER A 114 -4.05 12.96 -0.70
CA SER A 114 -5.45 13.04 -0.30
C SER A 114 -5.72 12.25 0.99
N LEU A 115 -5.16 11.05 1.10
CA LEU A 115 -5.34 10.20 2.27
C LEU A 115 -4.62 10.72 3.52
N LEU A 116 -3.55 11.49 3.34
CA LEU A 116 -2.77 12.05 4.46
C LEU A 116 -3.31 13.39 4.98
N ARG A 117 -4.32 13.96 4.35
CA ARG A 117 -4.94 15.20 4.83
C ARG A 117 -5.71 15.05 6.12
#